data_08b80af7bc543d4084fc8381d9c14dfa
#
_entry.id   08b80af7bc543d4084fc8381d9c14dfa
#
_cell.length_a   1.000
_cell.length_b   1.000
_cell.length_c   1.000
_cell.angle_alpha   90.00
_cell.angle_beta   90.00
_cell.angle_gamma   90.00
#
_symmetry.space_group_name_H-M   'P 1'
#
loop_
_entity.id
_entity.type
_entity.pdbx_description
1 polymer ?
#
loop_
_entity_poly.entity_id
_entity_poly.type
_entity_poly.pdbx_seq_one_letter_code
_entity_poly.pdbx_strand_id
1 'polypeptide(L)'
;HLAAKDILSKAKKIVIPPVYVKFPDSYKKDELVCEEREINIDRVELEKRYNDIIPDIVIYAGGRQFFVEIFVTHCIDDVKLEKLKKANISTIEIDLSKKNETITTEELTELLLSNSNEKKWKYNVIAQSYLRKFHKVSDKRKLVSRGFAVHVDNCPIKSRVWKGKPYANFVDDCLYCEYCISSKKDDEMLCSG
;
A
#
# COMPACT_ATOMS: atom_id res chain seq x y z
N HIS A 1 -2.15 24.42 2.45
CA HIS A 1 -2.30 23.52 3.61
C HIS A 1 -3.54 23.87 4.45
N LEU A 2 -3.66 25.13 4.96
CA LEU A 2 -4.80 25.57 5.80
C LEU A 2 -6.15 25.45 5.06
N ALA A 3 -6.24 25.90 3.81
CA ALA A 3 -7.45 25.81 3.01
C ALA A 3 -7.91 24.34 2.84
N ALA A 4 -6.99 23.41 2.61
CA ALA A 4 -7.30 21.99 2.51
C ALA A 4 -7.87 21.42 3.81
N LYS A 5 -7.30 21.79 4.96
CA LYS A 5 -7.83 21.41 6.29
C LYS A 5 -9.24 21.97 6.52
N ASP A 6 -9.47 23.24 6.16
CA ASP A 6 -10.79 23.86 6.30
C ASP A 6 -11.85 23.14 5.46
N ILE A 7 -11.56 22.87 4.18
CA ILE A 7 -12.48 22.14 3.29
C ILE A 7 -12.79 20.75 3.85
N LEU A 8 -11.77 19.97 4.22
CA LEU A 8 -11.96 18.61 4.73
C LEU A 8 -12.68 18.58 6.07
N SER A 9 -12.49 19.60 6.92
CA SER A 9 -13.17 19.70 8.22
C SER A 9 -14.68 19.85 8.11
N LYS A 10 -15.15 20.43 7.00
CA LYS A 10 -16.58 20.69 6.71
C LYS A 10 -17.22 19.63 5.82
N ALA A 11 -16.39 18.74 5.25
CA ALA A 11 -16.85 17.74 4.32
C ALA A 11 -17.77 16.70 4.97
N LYS A 12 -18.85 16.33 4.26
CA LYS A 12 -19.76 15.25 4.66
C LYS A 12 -19.46 13.93 3.98
N LYS A 13 -18.75 13.98 2.86
CA LYS A 13 -18.38 12.85 2.05
C LYS A 13 -16.98 13.04 1.48
N ILE A 14 -16.32 11.95 1.21
CA ILE A 14 -15.03 11.92 0.52
C ILE A 14 -14.90 10.65 -0.30
N VAL A 15 -14.32 10.74 -1.48
CA VAL A 15 -13.91 9.57 -2.26
C VAL A 15 -12.53 9.13 -1.79
N ILE A 16 -12.44 7.89 -1.33
CA ILE A 16 -11.17 7.26 -0.94
C ILE A 16 -10.61 6.45 -2.11
N PRO A 17 -9.28 6.49 -2.33
CA PRO A 17 -8.68 5.79 -3.47
C PRO A 17 -8.78 4.27 -3.34
N PRO A 18 -8.65 3.54 -4.46
CA PRO A 18 -8.65 2.08 -4.46
C PRO A 18 -7.51 1.53 -3.60
N VAL A 19 -7.71 0.33 -3.06
CA VAL A 19 -6.74 -0.34 -2.20
C VAL A 19 -6.10 -1.49 -2.97
N TYR A 20 -4.78 -1.43 -3.12
CA TYR A 20 -3.98 -2.48 -3.73
C TYR A 20 -3.07 -3.15 -2.71
N VAL A 21 -2.93 -4.47 -2.80
CA VAL A 21 -1.84 -5.20 -2.15
C VAL A 21 -0.62 -5.09 -3.04
N LYS A 22 0.47 -4.61 -2.48
CA LYS A 22 1.77 -4.50 -3.15
C LYS A 22 2.70 -5.62 -2.73
N PHE A 23 3.49 -6.10 -3.67
CA PHE A 23 4.48 -7.16 -3.46
C PHE A 23 5.90 -6.60 -3.73
N PRO A 24 6.47 -5.85 -2.76
CA PRO A 24 7.68 -5.03 -2.99
C PRO A 24 8.92 -5.86 -3.36
N ASP A 25 8.96 -7.13 -2.96
CA ASP A 25 10.11 -8.02 -3.17
C ASP A 25 9.91 -8.99 -4.35
N SER A 26 8.95 -8.72 -5.22
CA SER A 26 8.70 -9.52 -6.43
C SER A 26 8.20 -8.62 -7.57
N TYR A 27 8.22 -9.11 -8.81
CA TYR A 27 7.59 -8.44 -9.95
C TYR A 27 6.11 -8.80 -10.13
N LYS A 28 5.52 -9.45 -9.13
CA LYS A 28 4.08 -9.70 -9.11
C LYS A 28 3.33 -8.37 -9.17
N LYS A 29 2.34 -8.30 -10.04
CA LYS A 29 1.48 -7.12 -10.16
C LYS A 29 0.71 -6.86 -8.87
N ASP A 30 0.52 -5.59 -8.56
CA ASP A 30 -0.35 -5.17 -7.47
C ASP A 30 -1.75 -5.74 -7.66
N GLU A 31 -2.34 -6.30 -6.61
CA GLU A 31 -3.70 -6.86 -6.65
C GLU A 31 -4.71 -5.90 -6.04
N LEU A 32 -5.74 -5.57 -6.82
CA LEU A 32 -6.87 -4.76 -6.36
C LEU A 32 -7.68 -5.53 -5.31
N VAL A 33 -7.83 -4.93 -4.13
CA VAL A 33 -8.59 -5.52 -3.01
C VAL A 33 -9.90 -4.78 -2.77
N CYS A 34 -9.88 -3.47 -2.90
CA CYS A 34 -11.06 -2.63 -2.79
C CYS A 34 -11.04 -1.59 -3.89
N GLU A 35 -12.16 -1.45 -4.58
CA GLU A 35 -12.43 -0.36 -5.51
C GLU A 35 -12.41 0.99 -4.79
N GLU A 36 -12.17 2.07 -5.54
CA GLU A 36 -12.45 3.41 -5.04
C GLU A 36 -13.92 3.54 -4.64
N ARG A 37 -14.18 4.36 -3.66
CA ARG A 37 -15.57 4.57 -3.23
C ARG A 37 -15.76 5.88 -2.48
N GLU A 38 -16.94 6.45 -2.62
CA GLU A 38 -17.41 7.52 -1.77
C GLU A 38 -17.80 6.95 -0.39
N ILE A 39 -17.40 7.63 0.68
CA ILE A 39 -17.77 7.31 2.04
C ILE A 39 -18.38 8.54 2.72
N ASN A 40 -19.35 8.32 3.62
CA ASN A 40 -19.87 9.36 4.50
C ASN A 40 -18.90 9.59 5.65
N ILE A 41 -18.69 10.86 5.99
CA ILE A 41 -17.87 11.29 7.11
C ILE A 41 -18.76 11.51 8.32
N ASP A 42 -18.50 10.78 9.40
CA ASP A 42 -19.22 10.93 10.66
C ASP A 42 -18.68 12.15 11.45
N ARG A 43 -17.34 12.28 11.47
CA ARG A 43 -16.65 13.35 12.22
C ARG A 43 -15.25 13.56 11.65
N VAL A 44 -14.76 14.80 11.78
CA VAL A 44 -13.38 15.17 11.45
C VAL A 44 -12.75 15.86 12.67
N GLU A 45 -11.49 15.56 12.94
CA GLU A 45 -10.67 16.23 13.95
C GLU A 45 -9.35 16.66 13.28
N LEU A 46 -8.96 17.92 13.54
CA LEU A 46 -7.71 18.47 13.01
C LEU A 46 -6.60 18.35 14.07
N GLU A 47 -5.40 17.99 13.61
CA GLU A 47 -4.17 17.99 14.43
C GLU A 47 -4.31 17.28 15.79
N LYS A 48 -5.21 16.31 15.86
CA LYS A 48 -5.40 15.53 17.07
C LYS A 48 -4.23 14.61 17.33
N ARG A 49 -3.61 14.74 18.49
CA ARG A 49 -2.54 13.84 18.91
C ARG A 49 -3.06 12.41 19.09
N TYR A 50 -2.37 11.48 18.43
CA TYR A 50 -2.57 10.04 18.59
C TYR A 50 -1.23 9.39 18.96
N ASN A 51 -1.03 9.09 20.24
CA ASN A 51 0.27 8.67 20.79
C ASN A 51 1.38 9.70 20.46
N ASP A 52 2.38 9.27 19.69
CA ASP A 52 3.51 10.09 19.24
C ASP A 52 3.35 10.61 17.79
N ILE A 53 2.13 10.52 17.24
CA ILE A 53 1.77 11.03 15.92
C ILE A 53 0.78 12.18 16.09
N ILE A 54 0.95 13.22 15.29
CA ILE A 54 -0.04 14.29 15.10
C ILE A 54 -0.35 14.32 13.61
N PRO A 55 -1.44 13.66 13.15
CA PRO A 55 -1.87 13.76 11.77
C PRO A 55 -2.49 15.13 11.50
N ASP A 56 -2.40 15.60 10.24
CA ASP A 56 -3.10 16.82 9.85
C ASP A 56 -4.60 16.71 10.09
N ILE A 57 -5.17 15.57 9.74
CA ILE A 57 -6.62 15.33 9.82
C ILE A 57 -6.88 13.88 10.23
N VAL A 58 -7.83 13.71 11.14
CA VAL A 58 -8.42 12.40 11.48
C VAL A 58 -9.85 12.39 10.97
N ILE A 59 -10.17 11.45 10.09
CA ILE A 59 -11.52 11.22 9.57
C ILE A 59 -12.11 9.98 10.24
N TYR A 60 -13.32 10.10 10.75
CA TYR A 60 -14.13 9.01 11.27
C TYR A 60 -15.26 8.71 10.28
N ALA A 61 -15.41 7.45 9.89
CA ALA A 61 -16.40 7.01 8.93
C ALA A 61 -16.80 5.55 9.20
N GLY A 62 -18.10 5.29 9.38
CA GLY A 62 -18.63 3.94 9.59
C GLY A 62 -17.99 3.21 10.76
N GLY A 63 -17.77 3.88 11.90
CA GLY A 63 -17.17 3.30 13.10
C GLY A 63 -15.65 3.06 13.01
N ARG A 64 -15.00 3.51 11.94
CA ARG A 64 -13.55 3.40 11.73
C ARG A 64 -12.93 4.77 11.63
N GLN A 65 -11.61 4.82 11.80
CA GLN A 65 -10.85 6.06 11.59
C GLN A 65 -9.69 5.82 10.62
N PHE A 66 -9.32 6.88 9.91
CA PHE A 66 -8.10 6.93 9.12
C PHE A 66 -7.53 8.34 9.15
N PHE A 67 -6.25 8.46 8.86
CA PHE A 67 -5.55 9.73 8.82
C PHE A 67 -5.46 10.25 7.40
N VAL A 68 -5.47 11.58 7.28
CA VAL A 68 -5.15 12.29 6.05
C VAL A 68 -4.03 13.26 6.34
N GLU A 69 -2.98 13.19 5.53
CA GLU A 69 -1.83 14.08 5.55
C GLU A 69 -1.82 14.91 4.27
N ILE A 70 -1.57 16.20 4.41
CA ILE A 70 -1.51 17.14 3.29
C ILE A 70 -0.06 17.45 2.96
N PHE A 71 0.42 16.89 1.87
CA PHE A 71 1.77 17.13 1.38
C PHE A 71 1.82 18.40 0.51
N VAL A 72 2.45 19.46 1.02
CA VAL A 72 2.76 20.69 0.25
C VAL A 72 4.29 20.81 0.07
N THR A 73 5.04 20.77 1.16
CA THR A 73 6.50 20.93 1.16
C THR A 73 7.23 19.69 1.66
N HIS A 74 6.62 18.94 2.56
CA HIS A 74 7.20 17.74 3.18
C HIS A 74 6.23 16.57 3.10
N CYS A 75 6.63 15.50 2.41
CA CYS A 75 5.89 14.25 2.39
C CYS A 75 6.08 13.48 3.70
N ILE A 76 5.26 12.44 3.90
CA ILE A 76 5.45 11.49 5.00
C ILE A 76 6.85 10.85 4.84
N ASP A 77 7.70 11.04 5.84
CA ASP A 77 9.00 10.42 5.92
C ASP A 77 8.94 8.97 6.46
N ASP A 78 10.05 8.24 6.38
CA ASP A 78 10.13 6.86 6.82
C ASP A 78 9.87 6.72 8.32
N VAL A 79 10.27 7.69 9.14
CA VAL A 79 10.06 7.67 10.59
C VAL A 79 8.58 7.78 10.92
N LYS A 80 7.87 8.73 10.28
CA LYS A 80 6.42 8.89 10.45
C LYS A 80 5.68 7.67 9.90
N LEU A 81 6.12 7.14 8.76
CA LEU A 81 5.54 5.93 8.16
C LEU A 81 5.65 4.72 9.10
N GLU A 82 6.79 4.50 9.74
CA GLU A 82 6.95 3.41 10.71
C GLU A 82 6.06 3.58 11.95
N LYS A 83 5.86 4.81 12.42
CA LYS A 83 4.90 5.09 13.51
C LYS A 83 3.46 4.78 13.09
N LEU A 84 3.06 5.14 11.86
CA LEU A 84 1.74 4.84 11.30
C LEU A 84 1.51 3.32 11.19
N LYS A 85 2.51 2.58 10.73
CA LYS A 85 2.48 1.10 10.68
C LYS A 85 2.30 0.50 12.08
N LYS A 86 3.06 0.97 13.07
CA LYS A 86 2.95 0.52 14.47
C LYS A 86 1.57 0.85 15.06
N ALA A 87 1.03 2.03 14.78
CA ALA A 87 -0.31 2.43 15.18
C ALA A 87 -1.41 1.62 14.49
N ASN A 88 -1.08 0.96 13.37
CA ASN A 88 -2.01 0.19 12.53
C ASN A 88 -3.24 1.00 12.09
N ILE A 89 -3.02 2.26 11.66
CA ILE A 89 -4.07 3.16 11.20
C ILE A 89 -3.83 3.50 9.73
N SER A 90 -4.84 3.24 8.88
CA SER A 90 -4.79 3.60 7.47
C SER A 90 -4.56 5.09 7.30
N THR A 91 -3.67 5.47 6.37
CA THR A 91 -3.30 6.87 6.15
C THR A 91 -3.24 7.18 4.67
N ILE A 92 -4.00 8.19 4.25
CA ILE A 92 -3.95 8.80 2.92
C ILE A 92 -3.01 10.00 2.98
N GLU A 93 -2.15 10.13 1.99
CA GLU A 93 -1.44 11.38 1.70
C GLU A 93 -2.06 12.01 0.47
N ILE A 94 -2.34 13.32 0.54
CA ILE A 94 -2.82 14.12 -0.58
C ILE A 94 -1.69 15.04 -1.02
N ASP A 95 -1.17 14.80 -2.22
CA ASP A 95 -0.01 15.54 -2.75
C ASP A 95 -0.47 16.83 -3.44
N LEU A 96 -0.26 17.94 -2.77
CA LEU A 96 -0.49 19.29 -3.30
C LEU A 96 0.81 20.01 -3.68
N SER A 97 1.96 19.34 -3.64
CA SER A 97 3.29 19.96 -3.85
C SER A 97 3.47 20.57 -5.24
N LYS A 98 2.73 20.06 -6.23
CA LYS A 98 2.77 20.55 -7.62
C LYS A 98 1.63 21.50 -7.96
N LYS A 99 0.75 21.82 -7.00
CA LYS A 99 -0.37 22.75 -7.26
C LYS A 99 0.10 24.16 -7.03
N ASN A 100 -0.17 25.01 -8.03
CA ASN A 100 0.17 26.41 -8.00
C ASN A 100 -0.62 27.14 -6.90
N GLU A 101 -0.07 28.25 -6.41
CA GLU A 101 -0.76 29.15 -5.47
C GLU A 101 -2.07 29.74 -6.04
N THR A 102 -2.30 29.56 -7.35
CA THR A 102 -3.47 30.05 -8.10
C THR A 102 -4.62 29.05 -8.19
N ILE A 103 -4.53 27.86 -7.53
CA ILE A 103 -5.65 26.91 -7.53
C ILE A 103 -6.88 27.54 -6.87
N THR A 104 -8.02 27.47 -7.53
CA THR A 104 -9.28 28.00 -6.98
C THR A 104 -9.79 27.13 -5.83
N THR A 105 -10.68 27.69 -5.01
CA THR A 105 -11.30 26.91 -3.91
C THR A 105 -12.12 25.73 -4.46
N GLU A 106 -12.80 25.93 -5.57
CA GLU A 106 -13.61 24.90 -6.24
C GLU A 106 -12.74 23.74 -6.74
N GLU A 107 -11.65 24.05 -7.45
CA GLU A 107 -10.68 23.05 -7.93
C GLU A 107 -10.03 22.28 -6.78
N LEU A 108 -9.65 22.99 -5.71
CA LEU A 108 -9.09 22.37 -4.53
C LEU A 108 -10.13 21.46 -3.83
N THR A 109 -11.38 21.90 -3.74
CA THR A 109 -12.48 21.12 -3.15
C THR A 109 -12.71 19.83 -3.95
N GLU A 110 -12.76 19.92 -5.27
CA GLU A 110 -12.90 18.77 -6.15
C GLU A 110 -11.75 17.78 -5.97
N LEU A 111 -10.51 18.26 -6.00
CA LEU A 111 -9.32 17.44 -5.78
C LEU A 111 -9.35 16.72 -4.42
N LEU A 112 -9.78 17.42 -3.37
CA LEU A 112 -9.80 16.89 -2.03
C LEU A 112 -10.94 15.89 -1.79
N LEU A 113 -12.11 16.10 -2.39
CA LEU A 113 -13.31 15.30 -2.08
C LEU A 113 -13.60 14.22 -3.12
N SER A 114 -13.27 14.46 -4.40
CA SER A 114 -13.48 13.51 -5.49
C SER A 114 -12.29 12.56 -5.69
N ASN A 115 -12.37 11.65 -6.66
CA ASN A 115 -11.21 10.84 -7.04
C ASN A 115 -10.13 11.71 -7.67
N SER A 116 -8.90 11.54 -7.23
CA SER A 116 -7.76 12.25 -7.76
C SER A 116 -6.47 11.42 -7.65
N ASN A 117 -5.57 11.61 -8.63
CA ASN A 117 -4.27 10.95 -8.65
C ASN A 117 -3.34 11.41 -7.51
N GLU A 118 -3.66 12.54 -6.90
CA GLU A 118 -2.95 13.14 -5.77
C GLU A 118 -3.18 12.39 -4.46
N LYS A 119 -4.29 11.64 -4.35
CA LYS A 119 -4.62 10.84 -3.16
C LYS A 119 -3.99 9.45 -3.25
N LYS A 120 -3.16 9.11 -2.27
CA LYS A 120 -2.51 7.79 -2.22
C LYS A 120 -2.49 7.24 -0.80
N TRP A 121 -2.80 5.95 -0.68
CA TRP A 121 -2.55 5.25 0.58
C TRP A 121 -1.04 5.15 0.83
N LYS A 122 -0.57 5.75 1.91
CA LYS A 122 0.79 5.51 2.43
C LYS A 122 0.85 4.25 3.28
N TYR A 123 -0.22 3.99 4.00
CA TYR A 123 -0.45 2.77 4.75
C TYR A 123 -1.93 2.42 4.70
N ASN A 124 -2.25 1.16 4.49
CA ASN A 124 -3.63 0.71 4.49
C ASN A 124 -3.75 -0.64 5.22
N VAL A 125 -4.56 -0.66 6.28
CA VAL A 125 -4.74 -1.83 7.16
C VAL A 125 -5.33 -3.02 6.40
N ILE A 126 -6.22 -2.77 5.42
CA ILE A 126 -6.82 -3.83 4.61
C ILE A 126 -5.75 -4.47 3.73
N ALA A 127 -4.97 -3.67 2.99
CA ALA A 127 -3.86 -4.16 2.17
C ALA A 127 -2.87 -5.00 3.00
N GLN A 128 -2.50 -4.51 4.20
CA GLN A 128 -1.60 -5.24 5.10
C GLN A 128 -2.21 -6.55 5.62
N SER A 129 -3.51 -6.57 5.85
CA SER A 129 -4.21 -7.79 6.26
C SER A 129 -4.18 -8.84 5.14
N TYR A 130 -4.41 -8.42 3.89
CA TYR A 130 -4.31 -9.31 2.74
C TYR A 130 -2.88 -9.80 2.50
N LEU A 131 -1.88 -8.92 2.57
CA LEU A 131 -0.47 -9.32 2.43
C LEU A 131 -0.08 -10.37 3.50
N ARG A 132 -0.51 -10.17 4.75
CA ARG A 132 -0.31 -11.17 5.81
C ARG A 132 -0.98 -12.51 5.52
N LYS A 133 -2.17 -12.51 4.90
CA LYS A 133 -2.83 -13.75 4.46
C LYS A 133 -2.01 -14.46 3.38
N PHE A 134 -1.53 -13.74 2.37
CA PHE A 134 -0.63 -14.31 1.35
C PHE A 134 0.60 -14.96 1.99
N HIS A 135 1.27 -14.24 2.90
CA HIS A 135 2.45 -14.79 3.59
C HIS A 135 2.12 -16.04 4.41
N LYS A 136 0.93 -16.09 5.02
CA LYS A 136 0.51 -17.24 5.86
C LYS A 136 0.21 -18.50 5.06
N VAL A 137 -0.36 -18.35 3.86
CA VAL A 137 -0.71 -19.49 2.99
C VAL A 137 0.38 -19.89 2.02
N SER A 138 1.46 -19.10 1.93
CA SER A 138 2.58 -19.36 1.03
C SER A 138 3.60 -20.31 1.65
N ASP A 139 4.11 -21.20 0.81
CA ASP A 139 5.22 -22.08 1.17
C ASP A 139 6.55 -21.36 1.11
N LYS A 140 7.39 -21.61 2.08
CA LYS A 140 8.80 -21.23 2.03
C LYS A 140 9.55 -22.19 1.11
N ARG A 141 10.21 -21.63 0.10
CA ARG A 141 11.02 -22.40 -0.83
C ARG A 141 12.46 -21.93 -0.77
N LYS A 142 13.36 -22.91 -0.59
CA LYS A 142 14.79 -22.63 -0.50
C LYS A 142 15.36 -22.32 -1.88
N LEU A 143 16.19 -21.29 -1.93
CA LEU A 143 16.98 -20.94 -3.11
C LEU A 143 18.27 -21.77 -3.13
N VAL A 144 18.53 -22.46 -4.23
CA VAL A 144 19.69 -23.36 -4.37
C VAL A 144 20.57 -22.87 -5.51
N SER A 145 21.79 -22.48 -5.18
CA SER A 145 22.78 -22.10 -6.18
C SER A 145 23.32 -23.35 -6.90
N ARG A 146 23.27 -23.33 -8.24
CA ARG A 146 23.81 -24.38 -9.09
C ARG A 146 24.58 -23.76 -10.27
N GLY A 147 25.88 -23.74 -10.13
CA GLY A 147 26.75 -23.05 -11.08
C GLY A 147 26.51 -21.54 -11.06
N PHE A 148 26.14 -20.97 -12.19
CA PHE A 148 25.91 -19.54 -12.33
C PHE A 148 24.46 -19.10 -12.07
N ALA A 149 23.55 -20.02 -11.74
CA ALA A 149 22.13 -19.75 -11.58
C ALA A 149 21.59 -20.22 -10.24
N VAL A 150 20.59 -19.47 -9.75
CA VAL A 150 19.83 -19.81 -8.54
C VAL A 150 18.53 -20.48 -8.96
N HIS A 151 18.19 -21.58 -8.32
CA HIS A 151 17.03 -22.40 -8.64
C HIS A 151 16.15 -22.62 -7.41
N VAL A 152 14.90 -22.94 -7.68
CA VAL A 152 13.91 -23.44 -6.71
C VAL A 152 13.53 -24.84 -7.12
N ASP A 153 13.74 -25.81 -6.22
CA ASP A 153 13.35 -27.20 -6.45
C ASP A 153 11.87 -27.41 -6.20
N ASN A 154 11.31 -28.44 -6.84
CA ASN A 154 9.92 -28.85 -6.68
C ASN A 154 8.94 -27.70 -7.00
N CYS A 155 9.20 -26.96 -8.10
CA CYS A 155 8.29 -25.92 -8.56
C CYS A 155 6.89 -26.50 -8.80
N PRO A 156 5.83 -25.99 -8.14
CA PRO A 156 4.48 -26.56 -8.20
C PRO A 156 3.86 -26.44 -9.58
N ILE A 157 4.16 -25.37 -10.31
CA ILE A 157 3.67 -25.16 -11.68
C ILE A 157 4.58 -25.81 -12.74
N LYS A 158 5.65 -26.49 -12.30
CA LYS A 158 6.59 -27.23 -13.18
C LYS A 158 7.13 -26.37 -14.32
N SER A 159 7.54 -25.11 -14.02
CA SER A 159 8.10 -24.21 -15.04
C SER A 159 9.17 -24.86 -15.90
N ARG A 160 10.03 -25.65 -15.26
CA ARG A 160 11.05 -26.47 -15.93
C ARG A 160 11.10 -27.87 -15.32
N VAL A 161 11.58 -28.85 -16.10
CA VAL A 161 11.78 -30.26 -15.65
C VAL A 161 13.17 -30.72 -16.04
N TRP A 162 13.90 -31.30 -15.11
CA TRP A 162 15.18 -31.94 -15.36
C TRP A 162 15.23 -33.32 -14.70
N LYS A 163 15.51 -34.36 -15.50
CA LYS A 163 15.49 -35.76 -15.04
C LYS A 163 14.22 -36.14 -14.26
N GLY A 164 13.06 -35.67 -14.75
CA GLY A 164 11.75 -35.93 -14.15
C GLY A 164 11.43 -35.10 -12.90
N LYS A 165 12.35 -34.23 -12.43
CA LYS A 165 12.15 -33.39 -11.25
C LYS A 165 11.79 -31.97 -11.69
N PRO A 166 10.67 -31.39 -11.19
CA PRO A 166 10.30 -30.03 -11.49
C PRO A 166 11.21 -29.03 -10.74
N TYR A 167 11.56 -27.95 -11.41
CA TYR A 167 12.32 -26.85 -10.83
C TYR A 167 11.95 -25.53 -11.51
N ALA A 168 12.44 -24.43 -11.01
CA ALA A 168 12.36 -23.12 -11.64
C ALA A 168 13.71 -22.41 -11.52
N ASN A 169 14.06 -21.58 -12.51
CA ASN A 169 15.13 -20.60 -12.37
C ASN A 169 14.57 -19.41 -11.59
N PHE A 170 15.28 -18.98 -10.54
CA PHE A 170 14.78 -17.93 -9.67
C PHE A 170 14.61 -16.60 -10.42
N VAL A 171 15.61 -16.21 -11.21
CA VAL A 171 15.60 -14.93 -11.93
C VAL A 171 14.64 -14.96 -13.12
N ASP A 172 14.72 -15.99 -13.95
CA ASP A 172 13.97 -16.05 -15.21
C ASP A 172 12.50 -16.44 -15.01
N ASP A 173 12.22 -17.29 -14.02
CA ASP A 173 10.88 -17.86 -13.84
C ASP A 173 10.20 -17.31 -12.60
N CYS A 174 10.86 -17.35 -11.41
CA CYS A 174 10.16 -17.06 -10.15
C CYS A 174 9.88 -15.57 -9.96
N LEU A 175 10.81 -14.68 -10.28
CA LEU A 175 10.59 -13.24 -10.07
C LEU A 175 9.39 -12.69 -10.84
N TYR A 176 9.08 -13.28 -12.00
CA TYR A 176 7.94 -12.88 -12.85
C TYR A 176 6.69 -13.76 -12.64
N CYS A 177 6.78 -14.74 -11.74
CA CYS A 177 5.70 -15.68 -11.50
C CYS A 177 4.60 -15.05 -10.65
N GLU A 178 3.34 -15.22 -11.04
CA GLU A 178 2.18 -14.76 -10.27
C GLU A 178 2.08 -15.35 -8.86
N TYR A 179 2.72 -16.48 -8.61
CA TYR A 179 2.78 -17.15 -7.31
C TYR A 179 3.96 -16.69 -6.44
N CYS A 180 4.87 -15.86 -6.94
CA CYS A 180 5.99 -15.31 -6.17
C CYS A 180 5.49 -14.15 -5.29
N ILE A 181 5.38 -14.38 -4.00
CA ILE A 181 4.89 -13.37 -3.03
C ILE A 181 6.02 -12.47 -2.53
N SER A 182 7.18 -13.05 -2.25
CA SER A 182 8.38 -12.29 -1.90
C SER A 182 9.64 -13.09 -2.15
N SER A 183 10.72 -12.38 -2.51
CA SER A 183 12.08 -12.92 -2.50
C SER A 183 12.78 -12.41 -1.24
N LYS A 184 13.05 -13.29 -0.28
CA LYS A 184 13.76 -12.90 0.94
C LYS A 184 15.27 -12.92 0.74
N LYS A 185 15.98 -12.09 1.53
CA LYS A 185 17.44 -11.99 1.50
C LYS A 185 18.18 -13.24 1.99
N ASP A 186 17.51 -14.19 2.64
CA ASP A 186 18.11 -15.33 3.36
C ASP A 186 17.94 -16.64 2.60
N ASP A 187 18.29 -16.68 1.33
CA ASP A 187 18.19 -17.88 0.45
C ASP A 187 16.80 -18.57 0.47
N GLU A 188 15.75 -17.81 0.75
CA GLU A 188 14.36 -18.29 0.71
C GLU A 188 13.47 -17.34 -0.09
N MET A 189 12.43 -17.91 -0.69
CA MET A 189 11.31 -17.16 -1.26
C MET A 189 9.97 -17.67 -0.72
N LEU A 190 8.93 -16.86 -0.80
CA LEU A 190 7.56 -17.26 -0.53
C LEU A 190 6.82 -17.50 -1.84
N CYS A 191 6.22 -18.67 -1.97
CA CYS A 191 5.47 -19.10 -3.13
C CYS A 191 4.07 -19.56 -2.71
N SER A 192 3.02 -19.04 -3.37
CA SER A 192 1.62 -19.37 -3.10
C SER A 192 1.03 -20.40 -4.05
N GLY A 193 1.86 -20.96 -4.95
CA GLY A 193 1.47 -21.99 -5.92
C GLY A 193 1.77 -23.41 -5.48
#